data_e0e0b4d3c5ab8cec1fa80d747578868f
#
_entry.id   e0e0b4d3c5ab8cec1fa80d747578868f
#
_cell.length_a   1.000
_cell.length_b   1.000
_cell.length_c   1.000
_cell.angle_alpha   90.00
_cell.angle_beta   90.00
_cell.angle_gamma   90.00
#
_symmetry.space_group_name_H-M   'P 1'
#
loop_
_entity.id
_entity.type
_entity.pdbx_description
1 polymer ?
#
loop_
_entity_poly.entity_id
_entity_poly.type
_entity_poly.pdbx_seq_one_letter_code
_entity_poly.pdbx_strand_id
1 'polypeptide(L)'
;GSSLNLLYQDTVRKMGIDPSRIKPTKTTFKGVIPGVEANCTGSVTLEVVFGSPDNFRSEELIFDIVPFRSGYHALLGRTAFAKFNAVPHYAYLKLKMPGPRGVITVNGNTERSLRTEEHTAALAAEVQSSLSRQFSSPATKRPDTVKRARSNLQQDHLARSEQA
;
A
#
# COMPACT_ATOMS: atom_id res chain seq x y z
N GLY A 1 -12.90 -5.47 -5.24
CA GLY A 1 -11.71 -6.25 -5.45
C GLY A 1 -10.61 -5.51 -6.19
N SER A 2 -9.36 -5.73 -5.77
CA SER A 2 -8.19 -5.13 -6.41
C SER A 2 -8.02 -5.58 -7.86
N SER A 3 -7.52 -4.68 -8.72
CA SER A 3 -7.05 -5.05 -10.06
C SER A 3 -5.62 -5.61 -10.03
N LEU A 4 -4.87 -5.30 -8.98
CA LEU A 4 -3.46 -5.67 -8.82
C LEU A 4 -3.30 -6.89 -7.91
N ASN A 5 -2.26 -7.68 -8.17
CA ASN A 5 -1.75 -8.63 -7.20
C ASN A 5 -0.65 -7.92 -6.41
N LEU A 6 -0.73 -7.97 -5.10
CA LEU A 6 0.24 -7.31 -4.22
C LEU A 6 1.01 -8.34 -3.40
N LEU A 7 2.29 -8.07 -3.20
CA LEU A 7 3.15 -8.82 -2.30
C LEU A 7 3.73 -7.85 -1.26
N TYR A 8 3.57 -8.19 0.01
CA TYR A 8 4.06 -7.32 1.08
C TYR A 8 5.56 -7.50 1.27
N GLN A 9 6.28 -6.40 1.55
CA GLN A 9 7.74 -6.39 1.66
C GLN A 9 8.28 -7.43 2.66
N ASP A 10 7.57 -7.65 3.76
CA ASP A 10 7.96 -8.66 4.75
C ASP A 10 7.87 -10.08 4.19
N THR A 11 6.91 -10.34 3.30
CA THR A 11 6.78 -11.62 2.60
C THR A 11 7.92 -11.84 1.62
N VAL A 12 8.30 -10.79 0.86
CA VAL A 12 9.45 -10.84 -0.06
C VAL A 12 10.72 -11.28 0.69
N ARG A 13 10.97 -10.67 1.87
CA ARG A 13 12.12 -11.03 2.72
C ARG A 13 12.04 -12.48 3.23
N LYS A 14 10.87 -12.89 3.75
CA LYS A 14 10.66 -14.25 4.28
C LYS A 14 10.81 -15.32 3.21
N MET A 15 10.41 -15.04 1.97
CA MET A 15 10.57 -15.94 0.83
C MET A 15 12.01 -16.00 0.30
N GLY A 16 12.90 -15.11 0.73
CA GLY A 16 14.26 -15.02 0.24
C GLY A 16 14.34 -14.74 -1.27
N ILE A 17 13.41 -13.92 -1.79
CA ILE A 17 13.37 -13.58 -3.22
C ILE A 17 14.64 -12.81 -3.57
N ASP A 18 15.38 -13.31 -4.57
CA ASP A 18 16.59 -12.67 -5.07
C ASP A 18 16.25 -11.25 -5.59
N PRO A 19 16.94 -10.21 -5.10
CA PRO A 19 16.74 -8.85 -5.55
C PRO A 19 16.87 -8.66 -7.08
N SER A 20 17.68 -9.47 -7.75
CA SER A 20 17.85 -9.44 -9.22
C SER A 20 16.57 -9.79 -9.98
N ARG A 21 15.64 -10.50 -9.35
CA ARG A 21 14.33 -10.83 -9.91
C ARG A 21 13.31 -9.71 -9.79
N ILE A 22 13.58 -8.71 -8.96
CA ILE A 22 12.68 -7.57 -8.71
C ILE A 22 12.94 -6.52 -9.79
N LYS A 23 11.91 -6.25 -10.59
CA LYS A 23 11.95 -5.25 -11.65
C LYS A 23 11.40 -3.91 -11.17
N PRO A 24 11.94 -2.78 -11.65
CA PRO A 24 11.34 -1.47 -11.36
C PRO A 24 9.89 -1.40 -11.84
N THR A 25 9.05 -0.73 -11.07
CA THR A 25 7.65 -0.45 -11.45
C THR A 25 7.30 1.01 -11.17
N LYS A 26 6.36 1.56 -11.95
CA LYS A 26 5.77 2.88 -11.71
C LYS A 26 4.37 2.76 -11.09
N THR A 27 3.97 1.56 -10.70
CA THR A 27 2.64 1.31 -10.13
C THR A 27 2.49 2.04 -8.82
N THR A 28 1.41 2.80 -8.70
CA THR A 28 0.97 3.42 -7.45
C THR A 28 -0.21 2.64 -6.89
N PHE A 29 -0.29 2.56 -5.59
CA PHE A 29 -1.33 1.85 -4.89
C PHE A 29 -2.10 2.79 -3.96
N LYS A 30 -3.43 2.75 -4.08
CA LYS A 30 -4.36 3.49 -3.21
C LYS A 30 -5.24 2.50 -2.46
N GLY A 31 -5.47 2.72 -1.18
CA GLY A 31 -6.56 2.04 -0.50
C GLY A 31 -6.26 1.19 0.72
N VAL A 32 -5.01 1.03 1.15
CA VAL A 32 -4.74 0.41 2.47
C VAL A 32 -4.97 1.40 3.60
N ILE A 33 -4.61 2.66 3.37
CA ILE A 33 -4.84 3.76 4.32
C ILE A 33 -5.63 4.83 3.57
N PRO A 34 -6.82 5.24 4.04
CA PRO A 34 -7.60 6.29 3.41
C PRO A 34 -6.78 7.58 3.23
N GLY A 35 -6.75 8.12 1.99
CA GLY A 35 -6.02 9.35 1.66
C GLY A 35 -4.51 9.19 1.47
N VAL A 36 -3.94 8.00 1.64
CA VAL A 36 -2.52 7.74 1.39
C VAL A 36 -2.35 6.98 0.09
N GLU A 37 -1.58 7.57 -0.80
CA GLU A 37 -1.09 6.95 -2.02
C GLU A 37 0.34 6.50 -1.82
N ALA A 38 0.66 5.25 -2.17
CA ALA A 38 2.01 4.74 -2.06
C ALA A 38 2.50 4.17 -3.37
N ASN A 39 3.79 4.38 -3.62
CA ASN A 39 4.46 3.76 -4.75
C ASN A 39 4.86 2.33 -4.39
N CYS A 40 4.67 1.42 -5.34
CA CYS A 40 5.24 0.09 -5.24
C CYS A 40 6.76 0.17 -5.37
N THR A 41 7.47 -0.65 -4.59
CA THR A 41 8.95 -0.65 -4.56
C THR A 41 9.55 -1.45 -5.72
N GLY A 42 8.74 -2.24 -6.41
CA GLY A 42 9.13 -3.04 -7.56
C GLY A 42 8.03 -4.04 -7.88
N SER A 43 8.29 -4.90 -8.86
CA SER A 43 7.42 -6.01 -9.23
C SER A 43 8.23 -7.29 -9.40
N VAL A 44 7.60 -8.42 -9.13
CA VAL A 44 8.19 -9.75 -9.29
C VAL A 44 7.20 -10.72 -9.90
N THR A 45 7.64 -11.58 -10.82
CA THR A 45 6.85 -12.67 -11.35
C THR A 45 7.09 -13.92 -10.52
N LEU A 46 6.02 -14.52 -10.03
CA LEU A 46 6.04 -15.75 -9.24
C LEU A 46 5.10 -16.79 -9.85
N GLU A 47 5.54 -18.04 -9.82
CA GLU A 47 4.66 -19.17 -10.07
C GLU A 47 3.77 -19.41 -8.85
N VAL A 48 2.47 -19.46 -9.07
CA VAL A 48 1.46 -19.72 -8.03
C VAL A 48 0.74 -21.00 -8.37
N VAL A 49 0.69 -21.90 -7.40
CA VAL A 49 0.09 -23.23 -7.55
C VAL A 49 -1.08 -23.39 -6.59
N PHE A 50 -2.23 -23.81 -7.10
CA PHE A 50 -3.38 -24.23 -6.31
C PHE A 50 -3.73 -25.69 -6.58
N GLY A 51 -4.13 -26.39 -5.55
CA GLY A 51 -4.60 -27.76 -5.62
C GLY A 51 -3.77 -28.75 -4.82
N SER A 52 -3.87 -30.01 -5.19
CA SER A 52 -3.14 -31.16 -4.64
C SER A 52 -2.18 -31.73 -5.68
N PRO A 53 -1.24 -32.60 -5.31
CA PRO A 53 -0.35 -33.25 -6.27
C PRO A 53 -1.09 -33.93 -7.43
N ASP A 54 -2.28 -34.45 -7.18
CA ASP A 54 -3.07 -35.17 -8.19
C ASP A 54 -3.94 -34.26 -9.05
N ASN A 55 -4.27 -33.07 -8.56
CA ASN A 55 -5.13 -32.12 -9.27
C ASN A 55 -4.74 -30.70 -8.92
N PHE A 56 -3.83 -30.12 -9.68
CA PHE A 56 -3.32 -28.76 -9.44
C PHE A 56 -3.33 -27.93 -10.72
N ARG A 57 -3.23 -26.64 -10.50
CA ARG A 57 -3.05 -25.62 -11.53
C ARG A 57 -1.94 -24.66 -11.13
N SER A 58 -1.08 -24.36 -12.07
CA SER A 58 0.03 -23.44 -11.92
C SER A 58 -0.10 -22.29 -12.92
N GLU A 59 0.07 -21.06 -12.47
CA GLU A 59 0.06 -19.85 -13.30
C GLU A 59 1.16 -18.90 -12.86
N GLU A 60 1.79 -18.24 -13.80
CA GLU A 60 2.71 -17.14 -13.51
C GLU A 60 1.92 -15.85 -13.25
N LEU A 61 2.10 -15.26 -12.09
CA LEU A 61 1.48 -13.99 -11.69
C LEU A 61 2.53 -12.93 -11.44
N ILE A 62 2.24 -11.72 -11.90
CA ILE A 62 3.03 -10.53 -11.57
C ILE A 62 2.46 -9.95 -10.27
N PHE A 63 3.34 -9.71 -9.30
CA PHE A 63 3.03 -9.06 -8.04
C PHE A 63 3.75 -7.72 -7.96
N ASP A 64 3.01 -6.67 -7.65
CA ASP A 64 3.61 -5.39 -7.25
C ASP A 64 3.94 -5.44 -5.75
N ILE A 65 5.16 -5.04 -5.41
CA ILE A 65 5.67 -5.08 -4.04
C ILE A 65 5.33 -3.79 -3.33
N VAL A 66 4.64 -3.89 -2.21
CA VAL A 66 4.24 -2.73 -1.41
C VAL A 66 5.05 -2.63 -0.11
N PRO A 67 5.48 -1.42 0.30
CA PRO A 67 6.32 -1.21 1.47
C PRO A 67 5.56 -1.32 2.79
N PHE A 68 4.26 -1.60 2.75
CA PHE A 68 3.43 -1.66 3.94
C PHE A 68 3.55 -3.00 4.67
N ARG A 69 3.29 -2.94 5.97
CA ARG A 69 3.07 -4.12 6.79
C ARG A 69 1.59 -4.50 6.75
N SER A 70 1.31 -5.80 6.73
CA SER A 70 -0.03 -6.36 6.77
C SER A 70 -0.02 -7.68 7.50
N GLY A 71 -1.15 -8.08 8.05
CA GLY A 71 -1.37 -9.43 8.53
C GLY A 71 -1.45 -10.46 7.40
N TYR A 72 -1.67 -10.02 6.15
CA TYR A 72 -1.65 -10.87 4.96
C TYR A 72 -0.25 -10.94 4.36
N HIS A 73 0.05 -12.05 3.68
CA HIS A 73 1.31 -12.22 2.95
C HIS A 73 1.26 -11.64 1.54
N ALA A 74 0.13 -11.79 0.89
CA ALA A 74 -0.14 -11.31 -0.46
C ALA A 74 -1.62 -11.02 -0.65
N LEU A 75 -1.95 -10.29 -1.71
CA LEU A 75 -3.31 -10.06 -2.17
C LEU A 75 -3.41 -10.48 -3.63
N LEU A 76 -4.38 -11.32 -3.94
CA LEU A 76 -4.71 -11.72 -5.30
C LEU A 76 -5.80 -10.81 -5.86
N GLY A 77 -5.51 -10.18 -6.98
CA GLY A 77 -6.42 -9.31 -7.67
C GLY A 77 -7.24 -10.03 -8.75
N ARG A 78 -8.04 -9.27 -9.47
CA ARG A 78 -8.88 -9.80 -10.57
C ARG A 78 -8.06 -10.45 -11.67
N THR A 79 -6.84 -10.01 -11.91
CA THR A 79 -5.93 -10.60 -12.90
C THR A 79 -5.54 -12.03 -12.55
N ALA A 80 -5.33 -12.34 -11.26
CA ALA A 80 -5.08 -13.70 -10.79
C ALA A 80 -6.33 -14.58 -11.00
N PHE A 81 -7.51 -14.09 -10.61
CA PHE A 81 -8.75 -14.83 -10.79
C PHE A 81 -9.03 -15.12 -12.26
N ALA A 82 -8.76 -14.16 -13.15
CA ALA A 82 -8.91 -14.38 -14.59
C ALA A 82 -7.97 -15.48 -15.12
N LYS A 83 -6.68 -15.45 -14.70
CA LYS A 83 -5.73 -16.48 -15.14
C LYS A 83 -6.09 -17.87 -14.67
N PHE A 84 -6.56 -18.01 -13.43
CA PHE A 84 -7.01 -19.30 -12.89
C PHE A 84 -8.43 -19.69 -13.31
N ASN A 85 -9.18 -18.83 -14.00
CA ASN A 85 -10.64 -18.96 -14.19
C ASN A 85 -11.34 -19.22 -12.85
N ALA A 86 -10.92 -18.52 -11.81
CA ALA A 86 -11.34 -18.76 -10.44
C ALA A 86 -12.55 -17.93 -10.08
N VAL A 87 -13.46 -18.54 -9.32
CA VAL A 87 -14.67 -17.91 -8.79
C VAL A 87 -14.61 -17.87 -7.27
N PRO A 88 -14.51 -16.67 -6.67
CA PRO A 88 -14.57 -16.54 -5.21
C PRO A 88 -16.01 -16.56 -4.73
N HIS A 89 -16.25 -17.25 -3.61
CA HIS A 89 -17.49 -17.20 -2.85
C HIS A 89 -17.21 -16.64 -1.47
N TYR A 90 -17.48 -15.36 -1.29
CA TYR A 90 -17.07 -14.63 -0.07
C TYR A 90 -17.79 -15.11 1.18
N ALA A 91 -19.08 -15.42 1.10
CA ALA A 91 -19.85 -15.88 2.26
C ALA A 91 -19.38 -17.26 2.78
N TYR A 92 -19.00 -18.15 1.89
CA TYR A 92 -18.46 -19.47 2.27
C TYR A 92 -16.93 -19.51 2.34
N LEU A 93 -16.25 -18.39 2.10
CA LEU A 93 -14.80 -18.30 2.06
C LEU A 93 -14.17 -19.43 1.22
N LYS A 94 -14.65 -19.56 -0.01
CA LYS A 94 -14.15 -20.59 -0.93
C LYS A 94 -13.73 -19.95 -2.24
N LEU A 95 -12.65 -20.47 -2.81
CA LEU A 95 -12.23 -20.17 -4.15
C LEU A 95 -12.28 -21.46 -4.96
N LYS A 96 -13.02 -21.46 -6.06
CA LYS A 96 -13.12 -22.60 -6.95
C LYS A 96 -12.55 -22.27 -8.32
N MET A 97 -11.84 -23.22 -8.90
CA MET A 97 -11.25 -23.10 -10.23
C MET A 97 -11.24 -24.45 -10.95
N PRO A 98 -11.28 -24.47 -12.30
CA PRO A 98 -11.13 -25.70 -13.04
C PRO A 98 -9.71 -26.24 -12.92
N GLY A 99 -9.59 -27.53 -12.67
CA GLY A 99 -8.33 -28.26 -12.68
C GLY A 99 -8.36 -29.37 -13.75
N PRO A 100 -7.23 -30.02 -14.04
CA PRO A 100 -7.15 -31.08 -15.04
C PRO A 100 -7.97 -32.33 -14.70
N ARG A 101 -8.27 -32.54 -13.43
CA ARG A 101 -9.06 -33.70 -12.93
C ARG A 101 -10.32 -33.27 -12.19
N GLY A 102 -10.92 -32.13 -12.54
CA GLY A 102 -12.11 -31.59 -11.90
C GLY A 102 -11.87 -30.29 -11.16
N VAL A 103 -12.85 -29.89 -10.37
CA VAL A 103 -12.82 -28.58 -9.68
C VAL A 103 -11.83 -28.61 -8.51
N ILE A 104 -10.89 -27.67 -8.52
CA ILE A 104 -10.02 -27.37 -7.38
C ILE A 104 -10.78 -26.41 -6.47
N THR A 105 -10.86 -26.73 -5.16
CA THR A 105 -11.47 -25.87 -4.16
C THR A 105 -10.42 -25.46 -3.12
N VAL A 106 -10.20 -24.16 -2.96
CA VAL A 106 -9.40 -23.61 -1.89
C VAL A 106 -10.35 -23.10 -0.79
N ASN A 107 -10.18 -23.59 0.42
CA ASN A 107 -10.99 -23.19 1.56
C ASN A 107 -10.28 -22.07 2.34
N GLY A 108 -11.02 -21.00 2.64
CA GLY A 108 -10.58 -19.98 3.58
C GLY A 108 -10.73 -20.42 5.04
N ASN A 109 -10.21 -19.61 5.93
CA ASN A 109 -10.33 -19.82 7.36
C ASN A 109 -10.84 -18.53 8.03
N THR A 110 -12.07 -18.58 8.54
CA THR A 110 -12.76 -17.43 9.13
C THR A 110 -12.00 -16.85 10.32
N GLU A 111 -11.52 -17.70 11.21
CA GLU A 111 -10.82 -17.26 12.42
C GLU A 111 -9.50 -16.55 12.08
N ARG A 112 -8.72 -17.13 11.16
CA ARG A 112 -7.49 -16.49 10.67
C ARG A 112 -7.78 -15.19 9.95
N SER A 113 -8.84 -15.12 9.16
CA SER A 113 -9.26 -13.90 8.44
C SER A 113 -9.58 -12.78 9.42
N LEU A 114 -10.39 -13.03 10.44
CA LEU A 114 -10.74 -12.05 11.45
C LEU A 114 -9.52 -11.54 12.22
N ARG A 115 -8.66 -12.43 12.70
CA ARG A 115 -7.42 -12.04 13.38
C ARG A 115 -6.50 -11.21 12.50
N THR A 116 -6.43 -11.55 11.20
CA THR A 116 -5.60 -10.82 10.25
C THR A 116 -6.16 -9.43 9.96
N GLU A 117 -7.49 -9.28 9.88
CA GLU A 117 -8.15 -7.99 9.71
C GLU A 117 -7.92 -7.08 10.92
N GLU A 118 -8.09 -7.62 12.14
CA GLU A 118 -7.80 -6.89 13.38
C GLU A 118 -6.34 -6.41 13.43
N HIS A 119 -5.41 -7.27 13.10
CA HIS A 119 -3.98 -6.93 13.05
C HIS A 119 -3.69 -5.86 11.99
N THR A 120 -4.28 -5.98 10.81
CA THR A 120 -4.12 -5.01 9.72
C THR A 120 -4.71 -3.65 10.10
N ALA A 121 -5.87 -3.63 10.77
CA ALA A 121 -6.50 -2.41 11.26
C ALA A 121 -5.62 -1.72 12.32
N ALA A 122 -5.02 -2.47 13.24
CA ALA A 122 -4.08 -1.94 14.24
C ALA A 122 -2.84 -1.32 13.58
N LEU A 123 -2.24 -1.99 12.60
CA LEU A 123 -1.09 -1.45 11.85
C LEU A 123 -1.44 -0.16 11.09
N ALA A 124 -2.63 -0.09 10.48
CA ALA A 124 -3.11 1.11 9.80
C ALA A 124 -3.30 2.29 10.78
N ALA A 125 -3.83 2.03 11.97
CA ALA A 125 -3.99 3.04 13.01
C ALA A 125 -2.65 3.59 13.51
N GLU A 126 -1.63 2.76 13.66
CA GLU A 126 -0.27 3.19 14.02
C GLU A 126 0.32 4.14 12.97
N VAL A 127 0.18 3.81 11.68
CA VAL A 127 0.67 4.67 10.59
C VAL A 127 -0.07 6.01 10.58
N GLN A 128 -1.40 6.00 10.75
CA GLN A 128 -2.21 7.21 10.80
C GLN A 128 -1.82 8.11 11.98
N SER A 129 -1.57 7.53 13.15
CA SER A 129 -1.15 8.27 14.33
C SER A 129 0.25 8.87 14.19
N SER A 130 1.17 8.18 13.52
CA SER A 130 2.53 8.69 13.25
C SER A 130 2.52 9.83 12.24
N LEU A 131 1.70 9.76 11.19
CA LEU A 131 1.50 10.85 10.23
C LEU A 131 0.91 12.08 10.91
N SER A 132 -0.13 11.92 11.74
CA SER A 132 -0.76 13.03 12.47
C SER A 132 0.23 13.75 13.39
N ARG A 133 1.14 13.02 14.03
CA ARG A 133 2.20 13.63 14.88
C ARG A 133 3.23 14.42 14.06
N GLN A 134 3.56 14.00 12.85
CA GLN A 134 4.48 14.74 11.98
C GLN A 134 3.89 16.08 11.49
N PHE A 135 2.57 16.11 11.24
CA PHE A 135 1.88 17.34 10.84
C PHE A 135 1.45 18.23 12.00
N SER A 136 1.52 17.75 13.26
CA SER A 136 1.16 18.49 14.48
C SER A 136 2.36 19.13 15.16
N SER A 137 3.54 19.17 14.57
CA SER A 137 4.67 19.97 15.07
C SER A 137 4.29 21.44 15.03
N PRO A 138 4.42 22.18 16.17
CA PRO A 138 4.07 23.59 16.22
C PRO A 138 4.89 24.34 15.19
N ALA A 139 4.20 25.13 14.37
CA ALA A 139 4.83 26.03 13.41
C ALA A 139 5.92 26.82 14.12
N THR A 140 7.15 26.64 13.69
CA THR A 140 8.31 27.40 14.14
C THR A 140 7.94 28.89 14.07
N LYS A 141 7.95 29.58 15.20
CA LYS A 141 7.75 31.02 15.28
C LYS A 141 8.61 31.68 14.21
N ARG A 142 7.99 32.33 13.25
CA ARG A 142 8.72 33.23 12.34
C ARG A 142 9.43 34.27 13.20
N PRO A 143 10.71 34.53 13.00
CA PRO A 143 11.36 35.66 13.68
C PRO A 143 10.66 36.96 13.29
N ASP A 144 10.45 37.84 14.28
CA ASP A 144 9.85 39.19 14.16
C ASP A 144 10.73 40.16 13.36
N THR A 145 11.05 39.87 12.11
CA THR A 145 11.84 40.73 11.22
C THR A 145 10.99 41.61 10.29
N VAL A 146 9.67 41.46 10.32
CA VAL A 146 8.78 42.25 9.43
C VAL A 146 8.33 43.59 10.08
N LYS A 147 8.47 43.77 11.36
CA LYS A 147 8.08 45.04 12.01
C LYS A 147 9.10 46.18 11.85
N ARG A 148 10.36 45.87 11.50
CA ARG A 148 11.42 46.91 11.38
C ARG A 148 11.47 47.58 10.01
N ALA A 149 10.90 46.95 8.96
CA ALA A 149 10.87 47.54 7.61
C ALA A 149 9.75 48.55 7.38
N ARG A 150 8.70 48.52 8.21
CA ARG A 150 7.57 49.49 8.05
C ARG A 150 7.79 50.81 8.78
N SER A 151 8.64 50.86 9.82
CA SER A 151 8.94 52.10 10.50
C SER A 151 9.93 52.99 9.75
N ASN A 152 10.80 52.42 8.92
CA ASN A 152 11.77 53.22 8.14
C ASN A 152 11.16 53.87 6.87
N LEU A 153 10.11 53.26 6.33
CA LEU A 153 9.40 53.84 5.15
C LEU A 153 8.50 55.03 5.49
N GLN A 154 8.09 55.17 6.76
CA GLN A 154 7.23 56.25 7.23
C GLN A 154 8.03 57.47 7.66
N GLN A 155 9.30 57.31 8.02
CA GLN A 155 10.20 58.42 8.35
C GLN A 155 10.79 59.11 7.12
N ASP A 156 11.02 58.37 6.03
CA ASP A 156 11.52 58.94 4.76
C ASP A 156 10.46 59.77 4.03
N HIS A 157 9.17 59.53 4.25
CA HIS A 157 8.09 60.30 3.63
C HIS A 157 7.83 61.66 4.33
N LEU A 158 8.13 61.76 5.64
CA LEU A 158 7.99 63.02 6.41
C LEU A 158 9.16 63.98 6.19
N ALA A 159 10.35 63.46 5.92
CA ALA A 159 11.55 64.26 5.66
C ALA A 159 11.57 64.93 4.27
N ARG A 160 10.76 64.45 3.32
CA ARG A 160 10.65 65.00 1.94
C ARG A 160 9.56 66.07 1.78
N SER A 161 8.66 66.22 2.75
CA SER A 161 7.58 67.24 2.67
C SER A 161 7.96 68.56 3.38
N GLU A 162 9.10 68.71 3.98
CA GLU A 162 9.59 69.93 4.63
C GLU A 162 10.62 70.74 3.81
N GLN A 163 10.90 70.28 2.56
CA GLN A 163 11.85 70.97 1.65
C GLN A 163 11.22 71.37 0.30
N ALA A 164 9.91 71.65 0.28
CA ALA A 164 9.28 72.26 -0.91
C ALA A 164 8.53 73.55 -0.55
#